data_3717ad8d8507eb6c2b7bacb70b7ad28c
#
_entry.id   3717ad8d8507eb6c2b7bacb70b7ad28c
#
_cell.length_a   1.000
_cell.length_b   1.000
_cell.length_c   1.000
_cell.angle_alpha   90.00
_cell.angle_beta   90.00
_cell.angle_gamma   90.00
#
_symmetry.space_group_name_H-M   'P 1'
#
loop_
_entity.id
_entity.type
_entity.pdbx_description
1 polymer ?
#
loop_
_entity_poly.entity_id
_entity_poly.type
_entity_poly.pdbx_seq_one_letter_code
_entity_poly.pdbx_strand_id
1 'polypeptide(L)'
;MRVVLLQDAFEAAAARLPDKTALVCGERRVSYGELHRRVHALAASMRGDGVAPGDRVVLLLENDIEYASAVHAVLAAGAVLVPLAATTKADKLAFVVNDTEATLLLTQASLAPACDDLRARCPCLRAMRVADKAGWPDAEAADMVALGAGSDEDLAALIYTSGSTGVPKGVMLSHRNMVSAWESVQSYLGLRESDTIGLVIPPVFSYGLYNLLMGLGIGATVVLERSAAFPLRLAQVFERERVTVLPGVPTLFAALLDLPQIERLDLRSLRLLTNAAAALPVRHVERLRAAWPQAALLSMYGLTECMRASYLAADEIEARPDSVGRGL
;
A
#
# COMPACT_ATOMS: atom_id res chain seq x y z
N MET A 1 5.91 4.15 21.57
CA MET A 1 7.22 3.82 20.95
C MET A 1 7.43 4.81 19.79
N ARG A 2 8.59 5.46 19.70
CA ARG A 2 8.89 6.31 18.54
C ARG A 2 9.23 5.39 17.36
N VAL A 3 8.53 5.54 16.25
CA VAL A 3 8.86 4.84 15.00
C VAL A 3 10.10 5.52 14.42
N VAL A 4 11.14 4.76 14.17
CA VAL A 4 12.38 5.27 13.56
C VAL A 4 12.48 4.78 12.12
N LEU A 5 12.21 3.49 11.92
CA LEU A 5 12.14 2.87 10.61
C LEU A 5 10.71 2.41 10.33
N LEU A 6 10.32 2.35 9.07
CA LEU A 6 8.93 2.01 8.67
C LEU A 6 8.47 0.65 9.18
N GLN A 7 9.37 -0.34 9.25
CA GLN A 7 9.06 -1.66 9.74
C GLN A 7 8.76 -1.70 11.24
N ASP A 8 9.32 -0.78 12.06
CA ASP A 8 9.17 -0.78 13.51
C ASP A 8 7.71 -0.77 13.96
N ALA A 9 6.86 -0.04 13.23
CA ALA A 9 5.45 0.08 13.56
C ALA A 9 4.69 -1.24 13.35
N PHE A 10 4.97 -1.93 12.23
CA PHE A 10 4.38 -3.24 11.96
C PHE A 10 4.87 -4.29 12.96
N GLU A 11 6.17 -4.31 13.27
CA GLU A 11 6.77 -5.20 14.28
C GLU A 11 6.09 -5.04 15.64
N ALA A 12 5.92 -3.79 16.08
CA ALA A 12 5.24 -3.49 17.33
C ALA A 12 3.76 -3.91 17.33
N ALA A 13 3.05 -3.72 16.21
CA ALA A 13 1.67 -4.15 16.08
C ALA A 13 1.57 -5.68 16.09
N ALA A 14 2.43 -6.39 15.37
CA ALA A 14 2.45 -7.84 15.32
C ALA A 14 2.76 -8.48 16.67
N ALA A 15 3.70 -7.92 17.42
CA ALA A 15 4.03 -8.39 18.77
C ALA A 15 2.86 -8.19 19.76
N ARG A 16 2.08 -7.13 19.60
CA ARG A 16 0.96 -6.78 20.49
C ARG A 16 -0.34 -7.51 20.15
N LEU A 17 -0.56 -7.82 18.86
CA LEU A 17 -1.83 -8.30 18.31
C LEU A 17 -1.68 -9.58 17.47
N PRO A 18 -0.94 -10.62 17.92
CA PRO A 18 -0.58 -11.74 17.06
C PRO A 18 -1.78 -12.49 16.47
N ASP A 19 -2.88 -12.58 17.22
CA ASP A 19 -4.07 -13.33 16.80
C ASP A 19 -5.10 -12.49 16.03
N LYS A 20 -4.92 -11.16 16.01
CA LYS A 20 -5.82 -10.26 15.28
C LYS A 20 -5.63 -10.42 13.78
N THR A 21 -6.73 -10.39 13.01
CA THR A 21 -6.68 -10.34 11.55
C THR A 21 -5.99 -9.05 11.09
N ALA A 22 -4.87 -9.19 10.37
CA ALA A 22 -4.13 -8.10 9.74
C ALA A 22 -4.62 -7.83 8.32
N LEU A 23 -4.75 -8.90 7.53
CA LEU A 23 -5.10 -8.83 6.11
C LEU A 23 -6.31 -9.71 5.79
N VAL A 24 -7.14 -9.20 4.89
CA VAL A 24 -8.22 -9.95 4.23
C VAL A 24 -8.09 -9.75 2.72
N CYS A 25 -8.13 -10.84 1.94
CA CYS A 25 -8.16 -10.78 0.47
C CYS A 25 -9.02 -11.93 -0.05
N GLY A 26 -10.22 -11.61 -0.54
CA GLY A 26 -11.23 -12.60 -0.87
C GLY A 26 -11.66 -13.41 0.35
N GLU A 27 -11.45 -14.73 0.31
CA GLU A 27 -11.73 -15.64 1.44
C GLU A 27 -10.50 -15.85 2.36
N ARG A 28 -9.33 -15.37 1.95
CA ARG A 28 -8.09 -15.54 2.73
C ARG A 28 -8.03 -14.49 3.83
N ARG A 29 -7.73 -14.95 5.05
CA ARG A 29 -7.48 -14.11 6.22
C ARG A 29 -6.13 -14.48 6.80
N VAL A 30 -5.35 -13.47 7.15
CA VAL A 30 -4.01 -13.64 7.72
C VAL A 30 -3.94 -12.81 9.00
N SER A 31 -3.56 -13.45 10.12
CA SER A 31 -3.36 -12.73 11.37
C SER A 31 -2.04 -11.94 11.36
N TYR A 32 -1.88 -11.01 12.30
CA TYR A 32 -0.63 -10.27 12.49
C TYR A 32 0.55 -11.21 12.74
N GLY A 33 0.38 -12.21 13.59
CA GLY A 33 1.43 -13.20 13.87
C GLY A 33 1.78 -14.06 12.66
N GLU A 34 0.80 -14.45 11.86
CA GLU A 34 1.04 -15.18 10.62
C GLU A 34 1.74 -14.31 9.58
N LEU A 35 1.25 -13.05 9.39
CA LEU A 35 1.89 -12.10 8.48
C LEU A 35 3.34 -11.83 8.88
N HIS A 36 3.59 -11.67 10.17
CA HIS A 36 4.94 -11.45 10.72
C HIS A 36 5.88 -12.62 10.39
N ARG A 37 5.44 -13.86 10.60
CA ARG A 37 6.24 -15.03 10.21
C ARG A 37 6.54 -15.06 8.71
N ARG A 38 5.53 -14.78 7.86
CA ARG A 38 5.71 -14.72 6.40
C ARG A 38 6.70 -13.63 5.97
N VAL A 39 6.62 -12.45 6.59
CA VAL A 39 7.53 -11.33 6.35
C VAL A 39 8.97 -11.70 6.68
N HIS A 40 9.22 -12.25 7.87
CA HIS A 40 10.58 -12.63 8.30
C HIS A 40 11.15 -13.77 7.48
N ALA A 41 10.33 -14.77 7.14
CA ALA A 41 10.74 -15.88 6.31
C ALA A 41 11.12 -15.43 4.90
N LEU A 42 10.32 -14.53 4.28
CA LEU A 42 10.65 -13.96 2.98
C LEU A 42 11.91 -13.08 3.07
N ALA A 43 12.07 -12.28 4.12
CA ALA A 43 13.27 -11.47 4.33
C ALA A 43 14.53 -12.34 4.47
N ALA A 44 14.46 -13.45 5.23
CA ALA A 44 15.54 -14.44 5.34
C ALA A 44 15.90 -15.04 3.99
N SER A 45 14.89 -15.43 3.23
CA SER A 45 15.04 -15.99 1.89
C SER A 45 15.71 -15.00 0.92
N MET A 46 15.33 -13.71 0.95
CA MET A 46 15.99 -12.68 0.14
C MET A 46 17.46 -12.48 0.51
N ARG A 47 17.79 -12.52 1.81
CA ARG A 47 19.20 -12.48 2.25
C ARG A 47 19.98 -13.71 1.78
N GLY A 48 19.34 -14.87 1.77
CA GLY A 48 19.90 -16.11 1.19
C GLY A 48 20.20 -15.97 -0.32
N ASP A 49 19.43 -15.17 -1.04
CA ASP A 49 19.70 -14.81 -2.44
C ASP A 49 20.79 -13.73 -2.60
N GLY A 50 21.38 -13.26 -1.50
CA GLY A 50 22.44 -12.26 -1.50
C GLY A 50 21.94 -10.82 -1.51
N VAL A 51 20.69 -10.56 -1.13
CA VAL A 51 20.19 -9.19 -0.92
C VAL A 51 20.82 -8.61 0.35
N ALA A 52 21.54 -7.52 0.19
CA ALA A 52 22.18 -6.76 1.26
C ALA A 52 21.34 -5.52 1.63
N PRO A 53 21.52 -4.92 2.83
CA PRO A 53 20.94 -3.63 3.16
C PRO A 53 21.25 -2.57 2.09
N GLY A 54 20.25 -1.79 1.68
CA GLY A 54 20.34 -0.81 0.62
C GLY A 54 20.19 -1.37 -0.81
N ASP A 55 20.18 -2.68 -1.02
CA ASP A 55 19.88 -3.28 -2.31
C ASP A 55 18.42 -2.99 -2.72
N ARG A 56 18.19 -2.79 -4.02
CA ARG A 56 16.84 -2.49 -4.56
C ARG A 56 16.15 -3.80 -4.90
N VAL A 57 14.91 -3.93 -4.42
CA VAL A 57 14.04 -5.07 -4.69
C VAL A 57 12.81 -4.59 -5.45
N VAL A 58 12.66 -5.03 -6.69
CA VAL A 58 11.50 -4.70 -7.53
C VAL A 58 10.33 -5.61 -7.17
N LEU A 59 9.16 -5.02 -6.95
CA LEU A 59 7.90 -5.74 -6.80
C LEU A 59 7.05 -5.61 -8.07
N LEU A 60 6.74 -6.73 -8.71
CA LEU A 60 5.78 -6.85 -9.80
C LEU A 60 4.69 -7.84 -9.37
N LEU A 61 3.71 -7.34 -8.62
CA LEU A 61 2.70 -8.15 -7.93
C LEU A 61 1.32 -7.49 -8.05
N GLU A 62 0.26 -8.29 -7.97
CA GLU A 62 -1.11 -7.79 -7.79
C GLU A 62 -1.33 -7.31 -6.35
N ASN A 63 -2.38 -6.52 -6.12
CA ASN A 63 -2.77 -6.06 -4.79
C ASN A 63 -3.39 -7.21 -3.99
N ASP A 64 -2.56 -8.00 -3.32
CA ASP A 64 -2.96 -9.14 -2.51
C ASP A 64 -2.05 -9.33 -1.27
N ILE A 65 -2.23 -10.45 -0.58
CA ILE A 65 -1.47 -10.79 0.64
C ILE A 65 0.03 -10.90 0.34
N GLU A 66 0.39 -11.45 -0.82
CA GLU A 66 1.77 -11.63 -1.25
C GLU A 66 2.47 -10.28 -1.45
N TYR A 67 1.73 -9.29 -2.01
CA TYR A 67 2.23 -7.92 -2.12
C TYR A 67 2.50 -7.29 -0.75
N ALA A 68 1.52 -7.36 0.15
CA ALA A 68 1.66 -6.80 1.50
C ALA A 68 2.82 -7.45 2.26
N SER A 69 2.96 -8.78 2.16
CA SER A 69 4.08 -9.52 2.76
C SER A 69 5.41 -9.07 2.17
N ALA A 70 5.50 -8.91 0.84
CA ALA A 70 6.72 -8.48 0.15
C ALA A 70 7.16 -7.07 0.55
N VAL A 71 6.22 -6.12 0.65
CA VAL A 71 6.52 -4.75 1.10
C VAL A 71 7.23 -4.76 2.46
N HIS A 72 6.64 -5.46 3.43
CA HIS A 72 7.20 -5.51 4.78
C HIS A 72 8.49 -6.35 4.83
N ALA A 73 8.61 -7.41 4.02
CA ALA A 73 9.81 -8.23 3.97
C ALA A 73 11.02 -7.47 3.39
N VAL A 74 10.80 -6.65 2.36
CA VAL A 74 11.86 -5.79 1.79
C VAL A 74 12.37 -4.80 2.84
N LEU A 75 11.47 -4.14 3.57
CA LEU A 75 11.83 -3.22 4.65
C LEU A 75 12.54 -3.95 5.81
N ALA A 76 12.06 -5.13 6.21
CA ALA A 76 12.68 -5.95 7.26
C ALA A 76 14.09 -6.45 6.87
N ALA A 77 14.33 -6.68 5.59
CA ALA A 77 15.66 -7.02 5.08
C ALA A 77 16.63 -5.82 5.06
N GLY A 78 16.13 -4.59 5.28
CA GLY A 78 16.89 -3.34 5.12
C GLY A 78 17.10 -2.96 3.66
N ALA A 79 16.33 -3.54 2.75
CA ALA A 79 16.40 -3.27 1.31
C ALA A 79 15.46 -2.14 0.90
N VAL A 80 15.66 -1.61 -0.31
CA VAL A 80 14.88 -0.50 -0.87
C VAL A 80 13.75 -1.04 -1.74
N LEU A 81 12.53 -0.65 -1.41
CA LEU A 81 11.32 -1.04 -2.12
C LEU A 81 11.20 -0.33 -3.47
N VAL A 82 11.02 -1.08 -4.57
CA VAL A 82 10.75 -0.53 -5.91
C VAL A 82 9.44 -1.11 -6.45
N PRO A 83 8.27 -0.52 -6.11
CA PRO A 83 6.99 -1.07 -6.50
C PRO A 83 6.65 -0.72 -7.96
N LEU A 84 6.21 -1.71 -8.73
CA LEU A 84 5.71 -1.56 -10.08
C LEU A 84 4.30 -2.13 -10.23
N ALA A 85 3.51 -1.50 -11.10
CA ALA A 85 2.16 -1.99 -11.39
C ALA A 85 2.21 -3.36 -12.06
N ALA A 86 1.30 -4.26 -11.69
CA ALA A 86 1.16 -5.58 -12.32
C ALA A 86 0.99 -5.52 -13.85
N THR A 87 0.51 -4.38 -14.37
CA THR A 87 0.34 -4.12 -15.80
C THR A 87 1.60 -3.56 -16.48
N THR A 88 2.73 -3.46 -15.76
CA THR A 88 3.99 -2.93 -16.31
C THR A 88 4.50 -3.86 -17.40
N LYS A 89 4.77 -3.29 -18.59
CA LYS A 89 5.29 -4.02 -19.75
C LYS A 89 6.77 -4.34 -19.58
N ALA A 90 7.25 -5.40 -20.22
CA ALA A 90 8.61 -5.93 -20.13
C ALA A 90 9.71 -4.85 -20.36
N ASP A 91 9.52 -3.95 -21.33
CA ASP A 91 10.52 -2.91 -21.61
C ASP A 91 10.65 -1.89 -20.47
N LYS A 92 9.51 -1.46 -19.90
CA LYS A 92 9.52 -0.57 -18.73
C LYS A 92 10.06 -1.29 -17.49
N LEU A 93 9.74 -2.58 -17.33
CA LEU A 93 10.28 -3.39 -16.24
C LEU A 93 11.80 -3.48 -16.34
N ALA A 94 12.34 -3.85 -17.52
CA ALA A 94 13.79 -3.91 -17.75
C ALA A 94 14.47 -2.54 -17.55
N PHE A 95 13.84 -1.46 -18.00
CA PHE A 95 14.33 -0.11 -17.76
C PHE A 95 14.47 0.17 -16.25
N VAL A 96 13.42 -0.07 -15.47
CA VAL A 96 13.44 0.22 -14.02
C VAL A 96 14.44 -0.68 -13.28
N VAL A 97 14.52 -1.98 -13.63
CA VAL A 97 15.49 -2.90 -13.02
C VAL A 97 16.93 -2.43 -13.26
N ASN A 98 17.25 -1.97 -14.46
CA ASN A 98 18.58 -1.45 -14.79
C ASN A 98 18.85 -0.08 -14.16
N ASP A 99 17.88 0.84 -14.22
CA ASP A 99 18.03 2.20 -13.66
C ASP A 99 18.23 2.20 -12.14
N THR A 100 17.58 1.25 -11.45
CA THR A 100 17.74 1.06 -10.01
C THR A 100 18.88 0.10 -9.65
N GLU A 101 19.51 -0.55 -10.62
CA GLU A 101 20.43 -1.67 -10.38
C GLU A 101 19.85 -2.70 -9.42
N ALA A 102 18.58 -3.06 -9.62
CA ALA A 102 17.87 -3.95 -8.72
C ALA A 102 18.48 -5.36 -8.69
N THR A 103 18.72 -5.89 -7.51
CA THR A 103 19.34 -7.20 -7.32
C THR A 103 18.33 -8.35 -7.32
N LEU A 104 17.09 -8.07 -6.93
CA LEU A 104 16.01 -9.06 -6.83
C LEU A 104 14.71 -8.52 -7.44
N LEU A 105 13.98 -9.41 -8.12
CA LEU A 105 12.59 -9.21 -8.52
C LEU A 105 11.70 -10.19 -7.73
N LEU A 106 10.68 -9.66 -7.08
CA LEU A 106 9.57 -10.43 -6.51
C LEU A 106 8.36 -10.33 -7.43
N THR A 107 7.85 -11.45 -7.89
CA THR A 107 6.69 -11.51 -8.79
C THR A 107 5.77 -12.68 -8.41
N GLN A 108 4.73 -12.90 -9.18
CA GLN A 108 3.79 -14.01 -9.00
C GLN A 108 3.58 -14.78 -10.30
N ALA A 109 3.12 -16.04 -10.19
CA ALA A 109 3.02 -16.96 -11.32
C ALA A 109 2.27 -16.41 -12.53
N SER A 110 1.21 -15.60 -12.30
CA SER A 110 0.43 -14.96 -13.38
C SER A 110 1.20 -13.90 -14.16
N LEU A 111 2.24 -13.31 -13.56
CA LEU A 111 3.04 -12.21 -14.12
C LEU A 111 4.44 -12.67 -14.56
N ALA A 112 4.86 -13.87 -14.18
CA ALA A 112 6.19 -14.42 -14.51
C ALA A 112 6.51 -14.42 -16.03
N PRO A 113 5.56 -14.67 -16.94
CA PRO A 113 5.83 -14.60 -18.38
C PRO A 113 6.33 -13.22 -18.87
N ALA A 114 5.97 -12.13 -18.18
CA ALA A 114 6.49 -10.80 -18.52
C ALA A 114 7.97 -10.62 -18.13
N CYS A 115 8.56 -11.59 -17.44
CA CYS A 115 9.93 -11.56 -16.90
C CYS A 115 10.87 -12.56 -17.60
N ASP A 116 10.41 -13.34 -18.59
CA ASP A 116 11.14 -14.48 -19.14
C ASP A 116 12.56 -14.13 -19.66
N ASP A 117 12.73 -12.99 -20.32
CA ASP A 117 14.02 -12.54 -20.86
C ASP A 117 14.74 -11.49 -19.98
N LEU A 118 14.17 -11.21 -18.80
CA LEU A 118 14.63 -10.09 -17.96
C LEU A 118 16.09 -10.27 -17.49
N ARG A 119 16.50 -11.48 -17.13
CA ARG A 119 17.88 -11.77 -16.72
C ARG A 119 18.91 -11.50 -17.83
N ALA A 120 18.56 -11.77 -19.08
CA ALA A 120 19.42 -11.49 -20.21
C ALA A 120 19.57 -9.98 -20.47
N ARG A 121 18.52 -9.20 -20.14
CA ARG A 121 18.45 -7.75 -20.34
C ARG A 121 18.97 -6.95 -19.15
N CYS A 122 19.03 -7.56 -17.96
CA CYS A 122 19.35 -6.89 -16.70
C CYS A 122 20.45 -7.65 -15.95
N PRO A 123 21.73 -7.38 -16.24
CA PRO A 123 22.87 -8.11 -15.65
C PRO A 123 23.02 -7.90 -14.13
N CYS A 124 22.44 -6.84 -13.56
CA CYS A 124 22.41 -6.59 -12.12
C CYS A 124 21.46 -7.53 -11.37
N LEU A 125 20.45 -8.11 -12.07
CA LEU A 125 19.41 -8.95 -11.46
C LEU A 125 19.96 -10.34 -11.10
N ARG A 126 20.23 -10.57 -9.82
CA ARG A 126 20.81 -11.84 -9.31
C ARG A 126 19.77 -12.95 -9.21
N ALA A 127 18.58 -12.61 -8.72
CA ALA A 127 17.51 -13.57 -8.48
C ALA A 127 16.12 -13.03 -8.86
N MET A 128 15.21 -13.96 -9.09
CA MET A 128 13.78 -13.71 -9.24
C MET A 128 13.04 -14.76 -8.40
N ARG A 129 12.13 -14.31 -7.54
CA ARG A 129 11.24 -15.18 -6.76
C ARG A 129 9.82 -15.01 -7.23
N VAL A 130 9.15 -16.14 -7.35
CA VAL A 130 7.78 -16.21 -7.87
C VAL A 130 6.87 -16.76 -6.78
N ALA A 131 5.94 -15.95 -6.32
CA ALA A 131 4.87 -16.42 -5.45
C ALA A 131 3.88 -17.29 -6.24
N ASP A 132 3.43 -18.38 -5.66
CA ASP A 132 2.37 -19.23 -6.18
C ASP A 132 1.05 -18.99 -5.42
N LYS A 133 0.06 -19.89 -5.62
CA LYS A 133 -1.24 -19.79 -4.94
C LYS A 133 -1.16 -20.03 -3.42
N ALA A 134 -0.14 -20.74 -2.95
CA ALA A 134 0.09 -21.01 -1.53
C ALA A 134 0.84 -19.84 -0.84
N GLY A 135 1.49 -18.98 -1.62
CA GLY A 135 2.28 -17.85 -1.12
C GLY A 135 3.72 -17.89 -1.61
N TRP A 136 4.65 -17.46 -0.75
CA TRP A 136 6.06 -17.46 -1.08
C TRP A 136 6.66 -18.86 -0.77
N PRO A 137 7.22 -19.56 -1.77
CA PRO A 137 7.93 -20.81 -1.52
C PRO A 137 9.07 -20.60 -0.51
N ASP A 138 9.32 -21.62 0.32
CA ASP A 138 10.38 -21.66 1.33
C ASP A 138 10.22 -20.65 2.51
N ALA A 139 9.09 -19.96 2.60
CA ALA A 139 8.84 -18.99 3.66
C ALA A 139 8.40 -19.64 5.01
N GLU A 140 8.18 -20.94 5.05
CA GLU A 140 7.64 -21.60 6.26
C GLU A 140 8.73 -22.04 7.27
N ALA A 141 9.99 -22.14 6.84
CA ALA A 141 11.07 -22.80 7.62
C ALA A 141 12.20 -21.87 8.09
N ALA A 142 12.10 -20.57 7.89
CA ALA A 142 13.21 -19.67 8.20
C ALA A 142 13.13 -19.14 9.64
N ASP A 143 14.29 -19.12 10.32
CA ASP A 143 14.46 -18.42 11.59
C ASP A 143 14.15 -16.91 11.43
N MET A 144 13.64 -16.31 12.50
CA MET A 144 13.42 -14.87 12.54
C MET A 144 14.69 -14.10 12.19
N VAL A 145 14.63 -13.31 11.12
CA VAL A 145 15.77 -12.49 10.71
C VAL A 145 15.89 -11.32 11.67
N ALA A 146 17.10 -11.07 12.19
CA ALA A 146 17.38 -9.82 12.86
C ALA A 146 17.06 -8.67 11.88
N LEU A 147 16.21 -7.74 12.30
CA LEU A 147 15.85 -6.58 11.49
C LEU A 147 17.12 -5.86 11.03
N GLY A 148 17.15 -5.44 9.77
CA GLY A 148 18.28 -4.67 9.26
C GLY A 148 18.48 -3.43 10.14
N ALA A 149 19.66 -3.33 10.76
CA ALA A 149 20.08 -2.10 11.42
C ALA A 149 20.27 -1.05 10.31
N GLY A 150 19.47 0.00 10.33
CA GLY A 150 19.54 1.09 9.35
C GLY A 150 19.40 2.44 10.03
N SER A 151 19.74 3.48 9.29
CA SER A 151 19.47 4.87 9.65
C SER A 151 18.11 5.29 9.09
N ASP A 152 17.45 6.23 9.75
CA ASP A 152 16.25 6.85 9.21
C ASP A 152 16.53 7.69 7.92
N GLU A 153 17.81 7.97 7.63
CA GLU A 153 18.26 8.60 6.39
C GLU A 153 18.41 7.62 5.22
N ASP A 154 18.48 6.32 5.50
CA ASP A 154 18.56 5.29 4.46
C ASP A 154 17.31 5.30 3.59
N LEU A 155 17.47 4.94 2.31
CA LEU A 155 16.35 4.83 1.39
C LEU A 155 15.43 3.68 1.82
N ALA A 156 14.14 3.97 1.87
CA ALA A 156 13.09 2.99 2.09
C ALA A 156 12.40 2.58 0.77
N ALA A 157 12.22 3.53 -0.14
CA ALA A 157 11.51 3.27 -1.40
C ALA A 157 12.00 4.15 -2.56
N LEU A 158 11.88 3.60 -3.78
CA LEU A 158 11.99 4.30 -5.06
C LEU A 158 10.68 4.16 -5.81
N ILE A 159 9.88 5.23 -5.85
CA ILE A 159 8.55 5.20 -6.50
C ILE A 159 8.63 5.88 -7.86
N TYR A 160 8.40 5.10 -8.93
CA TYR A 160 8.49 5.61 -10.30
C TYR A 160 7.25 6.37 -10.72
N THR A 161 7.47 7.59 -11.20
CA THR A 161 6.44 8.45 -11.81
C THR A 161 6.68 8.60 -13.31
N SER A 162 5.64 8.96 -14.07
CA SER A 162 5.71 9.07 -15.54
C SER A 162 6.58 10.22 -16.05
N GLY A 163 7.04 11.10 -15.16
CA GLY A 163 7.89 12.24 -15.51
C GLY A 163 7.34 13.13 -16.67
N SER A 164 7.46 14.42 -16.58
CA SER A 164 7.02 15.36 -17.62
C SER A 164 7.79 15.23 -18.95
N THR A 165 8.95 14.57 -18.93
CA THR A 165 9.84 14.36 -20.09
C THR A 165 9.60 13.04 -20.81
N GLY A 166 8.63 12.23 -20.36
CA GLY A 166 8.32 10.91 -20.92
C GLY A 166 9.23 9.77 -20.42
N VAL A 167 10.38 10.05 -19.85
CA VAL A 167 11.24 9.06 -19.19
C VAL A 167 10.78 8.91 -17.73
N PRO A 168 10.50 7.68 -17.26
CA PRO A 168 10.13 7.46 -15.87
C PRO A 168 11.23 7.91 -14.91
N LYS A 169 10.87 8.52 -13.79
CA LYS A 169 11.80 8.98 -12.75
C LYS A 169 11.47 8.30 -11.43
N GLY A 170 12.49 7.77 -10.75
CA GLY A 170 12.36 7.18 -9.42
C GLY A 170 12.48 8.27 -8.34
N VAL A 171 11.37 8.50 -7.63
CA VAL A 171 11.35 9.39 -6.47
C VAL A 171 11.99 8.66 -5.30
N MET A 172 13.06 9.23 -4.74
CA MET A 172 13.82 8.67 -3.63
C MET A 172 13.20 9.07 -2.30
N LEU A 173 12.77 8.09 -1.53
CA LEU A 173 12.12 8.31 -0.23
C LEU A 173 12.92 7.57 0.86
N SER A 174 13.45 8.34 1.83
CA SER A 174 14.10 7.76 3.01
C SER A 174 13.06 7.29 4.04
N HIS A 175 13.49 6.48 5.00
CA HIS A 175 12.68 6.12 6.16
C HIS A 175 12.18 7.37 6.89
N ARG A 176 13.04 8.37 7.11
CA ARG A 176 12.68 9.65 7.72
C ARG A 176 11.56 10.36 6.97
N ASN A 177 11.66 10.48 5.63
CA ASN A 177 10.61 11.11 4.82
C ASN A 177 9.27 10.38 5.01
N MET A 178 9.31 9.05 4.93
CA MET A 178 8.11 8.26 4.98
C MET A 178 7.49 8.22 6.39
N VAL A 179 8.30 8.12 7.44
CA VAL A 179 7.81 8.15 8.84
C VAL A 179 7.24 9.51 9.18
N SER A 180 7.92 10.61 8.83
CA SER A 180 7.40 11.97 9.08
C SER A 180 6.07 12.20 8.36
N ALA A 181 5.94 11.76 7.11
CA ALA A 181 4.68 11.83 6.37
C ALA A 181 3.59 10.97 7.02
N TRP A 182 3.92 9.78 7.49
CA TRP A 182 2.98 8.92 8.22
C TRP A 182 2.49 9.58 9.51
N GLU A 183 3.39 10.06 10.37
CA GLU A 183 3.03 10.75 11.62
C GLU A 183 2.12 11.95 11.35
N SER A 184 2.46 12.77 10.35
CA SER A 184 1.65 13.92 9.96
C SER A 184 0.26 13.49 9.48
N VAL A 185 0.16 12.51 8.57
CA VAL A 185 -1.13 12.02 8.04
C VAL A 185 -1.96 11.37 9.13
N GLN A 186 -1.34 10.57 10.00
CA GLN A 186 -2.02 9.92 11.12
C GLN A 186 -2.64 10.94 12.09
N SER A 187 -1.98 12.09 12.30
CA SER A 187 -2.44 13.11 13.23
C SER A 187 -3.82 13.67 12.89
N TYR A 188 -4.17 13.79 11.60
CA TYR A 188 -5.46 14.34 11.17
C TYR A 188 -6.47 13.28 10.70
N LEU A 189 -6.01 12.11 10.23
CA LEU A 189 -6.94 11.03 9.87
C LEU A 189 -7.53 10.34 11.10
N GLY A 190 -6.82 10.33 12.22
CA GLY A 190 -7.26 9.67 13.44
C GLY A 190 -7.59 8.19 13.20
N LEU A 191 -6.72 7.49 12.46
CA LEU A 191 -6.85 6.05 12.26
C LEU A 191 -6.67 5.33 13.60
N ARG A 192 -7.40 4.24 13.77
CA ARG A 192 -7.47 3.49 15.03
C ARG A 192 -7.16 2.02 14.80
N GLU A 193 -6.66 1.37 15.83
CA GLU A 193 -6.49 -0.08 15.83
C GLU A 193 -7.77 -0.84 15.47
N SER A 194 -8.92 -0.35 15.92
CA SER A 194 -10.23 -0.95 15.63
C SER A 194 -10.72 -0.76 14.21
N ASP A 195 -9.99 -0.02 13.36
CA ASP A 195 -10.42 0.20 11.98
C ASP A 195 -10.27 -1.02 11.10
N THR A 196 -11.14 -1.08 10.10
CA THR A 196 -11.03 -1.94 8.93
C THR A 196 -10.90 -1.04 7.70
N ILE A 197 -9.75 -1.08 7.05
CA ILE A 197 -9.41 -0.20 5.91
C ILE A 197 -9.66 -0.95 4.60
N GLY A 198 -10.59 -0.45 3.77
CA GLY A 198 -10.86 -0.98 2.44
C GLY A 198 -9.84 -0.48 1.43
N LEU A 199 -8.79 -1.24 1.15
CA LEU A 199 -7.69 -0.83 0.27
C LEU A 199 -7.88 -1.36 -1.15
N VAL A 200 -8.44 -0.52 -2.02
CA VAL A 200 -8.65 -0.77 -3.45
C VAL A 200 -7.56 -0.09 -4.29
N ILE A 201 -7.00 1.00 -3.77
CA ILE A 201 -5.95 1.76 -4.45
C ILE A 201 -4.68 0.93 -4.44
N PRO A 202 -4.11 0.60 -5.62
CA PRO A 202 -2.93 -0.25 -5.68
C PRO A 202 -1.76 0.37 -4.89
N PRO A 203 -1.08 -0.43 -4.03
CA PRO A 203 0.06 0.05 -3.25
C PRO A 203 1.33 0.33 -4.06
N VAL A 204 1.28 0.23 -5.38
CA VAL A 204 2.30 0.76 -6.28
C VAL A 204 2.32 2.30 -6.30
N PHE A 205 1.20 2.92 -5.98
CA PHE A 205 1.10 4.37 -5.81
C PHE A 205 1.31 4.74 -4.34
N SER A 206 1.97 5.87 -4.10
CA SER A 206 2.24 6.35 -2.73
C SER A 206 0.98 6.36 -1.86
N TYR A 207 -0.18 6.78 -2.40
CA TYR A 207 -1.44 6.79 -1.66
C TYR A 207 -1.86 5.40 -1.16
N GLY A 208 -1.80 4.38 -2.00
CA GLY A 208 -2.11 3.00 -1.62
C GLY A 208 -1.07 2.43 -0.66
N LEU A 209 0.22 2.65 -0.94
CA LEU A 209 1.33 2.15 -0.11
C LEU A 209 1.23 2.67 1.33
N TYR A 210 0.97 3.96 1.51
CA TYR A 210 0.87 4.51 2.86
C TYR A 210 -0.38 4.04 3.61
N ASN A 211 -1.51 3.82 2.91
CA ASN A 211 -2.68 3.22 3.57
C ASN A 211 -2.40 1.79 4.03
N LEU A 212 -1.62 1.01 3.28
CA LEU A 212 -1.16 -0.32 3.71
C LEU A 212 -0.24 -0.22 4.93
N LEU A 213 0.83 0.61 4.83
CA LEU A 213 1.83 0.76 5.90
C LEU A 213 1.21 1.32 7.18
N MET A 214 0.40 2.39 7.07
CA MET A 214 -0.27 2.99 8.23
C MET A 214 -1.26 2.01 8.86
N GLY A 215 -2.09 1.35 8.04
CA GLY A 215 -3.09 0.42 8.53
C GLY A 215 -2.47 -0.71 9.34
N LEU A 216 -1.46 -1.36 8.80
CA LEU A 216 -0.76 -2.44 9.49
C LEU A 216 0.06 -1.94 10.68
N GLY A 217 0.70 -0.77 10.56
CA GLY A 217 1.52 -0.20 11.64
C GLY A 217 0.72 0.22 12.88
N ILE A 218 -0.53 0.65 12.74
CA ILE A 218 -1.40 0.98 13.88
C ILE A 218 -2.14 -0.24 14.46
N GLY A 219 -2.10 -1.38 13.79
CA GLY A 219 -2.80 -2.59 14.20
C GLY A 219 -4.23 -2.71 13.63
N ALA A 220 -4.60 -1.98 12.57
CA ALA A 220 -5.88 -2.10 11.89
C ALA A 220 -5.98 -3.36 11.03
N THR A 221 -7.19 -3.74 10.61
CA THR A 221 -7.38 -4.76 9.57
C THR A 221 -7.37 -4.09 8.20
N VAL A 222 -6.64 -4.61 7.22
CA VAL A 222 -6.62 -4.12 5.85
C VAL A 222 -7.29 -5.14 4.93
N VAL A 223 -8.35 -4.71 4.26
CA VAL A 223 -9.09 -5.50 3.26
C VAL A 223 -8.54 -5.12 1.90
N LEU A 224 -7.81 -6.05 1.27
CA LEU A 224 -7.17 -5.86 -0.02
C LEU A 224 -8.13 -6.26 -1.14
N GLU A 225 -8.36 -5.34 -2.08
CA GLU A 225 -9.10 -5.62 -3.31
C GLU A 225 -8.24 -5.34 -4.53
N ARG A 226 -8.20 -6.30 -5.46
CA ARG A 226 -7.34 -6.24 -6.65
C ARG A 226 -7.82 -5.23 -7.68
N SER A 227 -9.11 -4.92 -7.68
CA SER A 227 -9.71 -4.12 -8.75
C SER A 227 -10.98 -3.42 -8.30
N ALA A 228 -11.18 -2.19 -8.78
CA ALA A 228 -12.44 -1.46 -8.68
C ALA A 228 -13.40 -1.71 -9.86
N ALA A 229 -13.07 -2.63 -10.78
CA ALA A 229 -13.85 -2.85 -12.01
C ALA A 229 -15.28 -3.37 -11.77
N PHE A 230 -15.56 -3.93 -10.59
CA PHE A 230 -16.87 -4.48 -10.21
C PHE A 230 -17.39 -3.78 -8.94
N PRO A 231 -17.91 -2.54 -9.06
CA PRO A 231 -18.26 -1.71 -7.89
C PRO A 231 -19.28 -2.34 -6.95
N LEU A 232 -20.26 -3.10 -7.48
CA LEU A 232 -21.24 -3.80 -6.64
C LEU A 232 -20.58 -4.87 -5.75
N ARG A 233 -19.71 -5.70 -6.34
CA ARG A 233 -18.95 -6.70 -5.58
C ARG A 233 -18.07 -6.02 -4.53
N LEU A 234 -17.44 -4.92 -4.90
CA LEU A 234 -16.61 -4.15 -4.00
C LEU A 234 -17.41 -3.63 -2.79
N ALA A 235 -18.59 -3.04 -3.04
CA ALA A 235 -19.47 -2.56 -1.99
C ALA A 235 -19.97 -3.70 -1.07
N GLN A 236 -20.26 -4.88 -1.63
CA GLN A 236 -20.62 -6.08 -0.87
C GLN A 236 -19.45 -6.57 0.01
N VAL A 237 -18.19 -6.46 -0.45
CA VAL A 237 -17.04 -6.76 0.39
C VAL A 237 -16.94 -5.75 1.53
N PHE A 238 -17.15 -4.46 1.28
CA PHE A 238 -17.13 -3.44 2.32
C PHE A 238 -18.19 -3.65 3.38
N GLU A 239 -19.40 -4.06 2.98
CA GLU A 239 -20.47 -4.45 3.90
C GLU A 239 -20.07 -5.67 4.75
N ARG A 240 -19.67 -6.77 4.09
CA ARG A 240 -19.28 -8.03 4.75
C ARG A 240 -18.16 -7.84 5.76
N GLU A 241 -17.13 -7.11 5.36
CA GLU A 241 -15.93 -6.87 6.19
C GLU A 241 -16.11 -5.69 7.16
N ARG A 242 -17.29 -5.02 7.14
CA ARG A 242 -17.59 -3.85 7.96
C ARG A 242 -16.51 -2.79 7.88
N VAL A 243 -16.13 -2.42 6.65
CA VAL A 243 -15.12 -1.40 6.38
C VAL A 243 -15.47 -0.09 7.07
N THR A 244 -14.52 0.47 7.81
CA THR A 244 -14.70 1.73 8.56
C THR A 244 -13.99 2.91 7.89
N VAL A 245 -12.92 2.65 7.16
CA VAL A 245 -12.12 3.66 6.46
C VAL A 245 -12.01 3.27 4.99
N LEU A 246 -12.42 4.17 4.11
CA LEU A 246 -12.34 3.97 2.67
C LEU A 246 -11.48 5.06 2.01
N PRO A 247 -10.19 4.77 1.76
CA PRO A 247 -9.37 5.59 0.88
C PRO A 247 -9.88 5.47 -0.56
N GLY A 248 -10.14 6.61 -1.21
CA GLY A 248 -10.70 6.62 -2.54
C GLY A 248 -10.10 7.68 -3.46
N VAL A 249 -10.49 7.58 -4.70
CA VAL A 249 -10.25 8.57 -5.76
C VAL A 249 -11.60 8.91 -6.38
N PRO A 250 -11.73 10.05 -7.09
CA PRO A 250 -13.04 10.48 -7.61
C PRO A 250 -13.76 9.43 -8.46
N THR A 251 -13.02 8.67 -9.26
CA THR A 251 -13.59 7.60 -10.12
C THR A 251 -14.14 6.42 -9.31
N LEU A 252 -13.51 6.04 -8.20
CA LEU A 252 -14.02 5.02 -7.30
C LEU A 252 -15.32 5.47 -6.64
N PHE A 253 -15.34 6.70 -6.11
CA PHE A 253 -16.53 7.26 -5.48
C PHE A 253 -17.68 7.41 -6.48
N ALA A 254 -17.42 7.89 -7.72
CA ALA A 254 -18.44 7.92 -8.76
C ALA A 254 -19.05 6.55 -9.03
N ALA A 255 -18.19 5.53 -9.20
CA ALA A 255 -18.64 4.16 -9.49
C ALA A 255 -19.50 3.57 -8.35
N LEU A 256 -19.18 3.86 -7.09
CA LEU A 256 -19.99 3.43 -5.94
C LEU A 256 -21.31 4.19 -5.86
N LEU A 257 -21.29 5.51 -6.04
CA LEU A 257 -22.49 6.37 -5.99
C LEU A 257 -23.46 6.11 -7.14
N ASP A 258 -22.99 5.60 -8.27
CA ASP A 258 -23.83 5.29 -9.43
C ASP A 258 -24.41 3.87 -9.38
N LEU A 259 -24.14 3.11 -8.32
CA LEU A 259 -24.78 1.81 -8.11
C LEU A 259 -26.27 1.98 -7.75
N PRO A 260 -27.20 1.42 -8.57
CA PRO A 260 -28.65 1.56 -8.32
C PRO A 260 -29.10 0.96 -6.98
N GLN A 261 -28.26 0.14 -6.35
CA GLN A 261 -28.60 -0.62 -5.14
C GLN A 261 -27.72 -0.27 -3.95
N ILE A 262 -26.92 0.80 -4.02
CA ILE A 262 -26.00 1.17 -2.94
C ILE A 262 -26.73 1.39 -1.59
N GLU A 263 -27.95 1.90 -1.64
CA GLU A 263 -28.81 2.12 -0.46
C GLU A 263 -29.29 0.84 0.22
N ARG A 264 -29.21 -0.32 -0.48
CA ARG A 264 -29.59 -1.62 0.06
C ARG A 264 -28.47 -2.28 0.85
N LEU A 265 -27.23 -1.79 0.73
CA LEU A 265 -26.07 -2.32 1.44
C LEU A 265 -25.88 -1.58 2.77
N ASP A 266 -25.58 -2.34 3.82
CA ASP A 266 -25.31 -1.78 5.14
C ASP A 266 -23.84 -1.27 5.24
N LEU A 267 -23.62 -0.06 4.76
CA LEU A 267 -22.32 0.62 4.85
C LEU A 267 -22.25 1.61 6.03
N ARG A 268 -23.09 1.46 7.04
CA ARG A 268 -23.09 2.32 8.24
C ARG A 268 -21.81 2.22 9.07
N SER A 269 -21.01 1.17 8.85
CA SER A 269 -19.68 1.05 9.47
C SER A 269 -18.67 2.09 8.97
N LEU A 270 -18.89 2.67 7.79
CA LEU A 270 -18.01 3.73 7.24
C LEU A 270 -18.04 4.94 8.18
N ARG A 271 -16.86 5.31 8.71
CA ARG A 271 -16.65 6.48 9.56
C ARG A 271 -15.75 7.53 8.92
N LEU A 272 -14.94 7.11 7.95
CA LEU A 272 -13.96 7.97 7.30
C LEU A 272 -13.84 7.64 5.81
N LEU A 273 -14.05 8.65 4.98
CA LEU A 273 -13.77 8.64 3.55
C LEU A 273 -12.62 9.60 3.28
N THR A 274 -11.63 9.18 2.54
CA THR A 274 -10.52 10.06 2.17
C THR A 274 -10.36 10.11 0.66
N ASN A 275 -10.24 11.32 0.08
CA ASN A 275 -9.98 11.52 -1.33
C ASN A 275 -8.57 12.05 -1.54
N ALA A 276 -7.86 11.52 -2.54
CA ALA A 276 -6.59 12.06 -3.02
C ALA A 276 -6.40 11.73 -4.50
N ALA A 277 -5.22 12.07 -5.03
CA ALA A 277 -4.77 11.86 -6.41
C ALA A 277 -5.45 12.74 -7.47
N ALA A 278 -6.71 13.17 -7.27
CA ALA A 278 -7.39 14.13 -8.12
C ALA A 278 -8.41 14.95 -7.33
N ALA A 279 -8.78 16.12 -7.83
CA ALA A 279 -9.81 16.95 -7.22
C ALA A 279 -11.15 16.21 -7.18
N LEU A 280 -11.80 16.20 -6.02
CA LEU A 280 -13.12 15.60 -5.85
C LEU A 280 -14.18 16.62 -6.32
N PRO A 281 -14.99 16.33 -7.36
CA PRO A 281 -16.02 17.25 -7.81
C PRO A 281 -17.03 17.56 -6.70
N VAL A 282 -17.46 18.82 -6.59
CA VAL A 282 -18.41 19.29 -5.55
C VAL A 282 -19.68 18.43 -5.50
N ARG A 283 -20.24 18.08 -6.66
CA ARG A 283 -21.39 17.16 -6.74
C ARG A 283 -21.14 15.78 -6.11
N HIS A 284 -19.88 15.30 -6.12
CA HIS A 284 -19.54 14.03 -5.47
C HIS A 284 -19.42 14.23 -3.96
N VAL A 285 -18.91 15.36 -3.49
CA VAL A 285 -18.90 15.71 -2.05
C VAL A 285 -20.32 15.67 -1.49
N GLU A 286 -21.28 16.36 -2.17
CA GLU A 286 -22.70 16.39 -1.78
C GLU A 286 -23.31 14.99 -1.75
N ARG A 287 -23.11 14.19 -2.81
CA ARG A 287 -23.64 12.83 -2.92
C ARG A 287 -23.05 11.88 -1.87
N LEU A 288 -21.74 11.96 -1.60
CA LEU A 288 -21.08 11.12 -0.59
C LEU A 288 -21.62 11.42 0.81
N ARG A 289 -21.82 12.69 1.14
CA ARG A 289 -22.39 13.11 2.41
C ARG A 289 -23.85 12.73 2.57
N ALA A 290 -24.62 12.78 1.49
CA ALA A 290 -26.01 12.32 1.51
C ALA A 290 -26.10 10.78 1.68
N ALA A 291 -25.22 10.04 0.99
CA ALA A 291 -25.20 8.56 1.07
C ALA A 291 -24.67 8.04 2.41
N TRP A 292 -23.63 8.67 2.97
CA TRP A 292 -22.97 8.25 4.21
C TRP A 292 -22.77 9.41 5.20
N PRO A 293 -23.87 9.96 5.75
CA PRO A 293 -23.81 11.16 6.60
C PRO A 293 -23.02 10.97 7.90
N GLN A 294 -22.84 9.71 8.33
CA GLN A 294 -22.06 9.35 9.51
C GLN A 294 -20.54 9.37 9.23
N ALA A 295 -20.12 9.34 7.97
CA ALA A 295 -18.71 9.28 7.60
C ALA A 295 -18.11 10.67 7.43
N ALA A 296 -17.01 10.94 8.12
CA ALA A 296 -16.21 12.14 7.85
C ALA A 296 -15.57 12.01 6.46
N LEU A 297 -15.66 13.06 5.64
CA LEU A 297 -15.04 13.12 4.33
C LEU A 297 -13.90 14.14 4.35
N LEU A 298 -12.67 13.68 4.04
CA LEU A 298 -11.49 14.53 3.91
C LEU A 298 -11.01 14.54 2.47
N SER A 299 -10.73 15.73 1.93
CA SER A 299 -10.05 15.89 0.64
C SER A 299 -8.58 16.25 0.87
N MET A 300 -7.68 15.55 0.17
CA MET A 300 -6.25 15.70 0.39
C MET A 300 -5.54 15.95 -0.94
N TYR A 301 -4.49 16.75 -0.90
CA TYR A 301 -3.58 16.95 -2.01
C TYR A 301 -2.16 16.51 -1.63
N GLY A 302 -1.44 15.94 -2.57
CA GLY A 302 -0.06 15.52 -2.39
C GLY A 302 0.58 15.05 -3.69
N LEU A 303 1.88 14.84 -3.61
CA LEU A 303 2.75 14.37 -4.67
C LEU A 303 3.52 13.15 -4.15
N THR A 304 4.06 12.35 -5.05
CA THR A 304 4.88 11.21 -4.65
C THR A 304 6.06 11.65 -3.78
N GLU A 305 6.65 12.82 -4.07
CA GLU A 305 7.82 13.38 -3.40
C GLU A 305 7.57 13.79 -1.95
N CYS A 306 6.36 14.17 -1.58
CA CYS A 306 6.02 14.59 -0.22
C CYS A 306 4.86 13.80 0.40
N MET A 307 4.30 12.86 -0.35
CA MET A 307 3.11 12.07 -0.04
C MET A 307 1.84 12.91 0.18
N ARG A 308 1.88 13.89 1.07
CA ARG A 308 0.80 14.84 1.36
C ARG A 308 1.38 16.25 1.53
N ALA A 309 0.72 17.21 0.94
CA ALA A 309 1.05 18.62 1.05
C ALA A 309 -0.03 19.37 1.84
N SER A 310 -1.30 18.98 1.65
CA SER A 310 -2.42 19.63 2.33
C SER A 310 -3.61 18.69 2.51
N TYR A 311 -4.51 19.07 3.41
CA TYR A 311 -5.81 18.42 3.58
C TYR A 311 -6.90 19.43 3.92
N LEU A 312 -8.10 19.16 3.44
CA LEU A 312 -9.32 19.85 3.83
C LEU A 312 -10.06 18.99 4.85
N ALA A 313 -10.25 19.55 6.04
CA ALA A 313 -10.91 18.87 7.15
C ALA A 313 -12.41 18.65 6.86
N ALA A 314 -13.00 17.66 7.50
CA ALA A 314 -14.38 17.24 7.23
C ALA A 314 -15.41 18.33 7.59
N ASP A 315 -15.13 19.16 8.59
CA ASP A 315 -15.96 20.29 9.02
C ASP A 315 -15.85 21.50 8.08
N GLU A 316 -14.79 21.58 7.28
CA GLU A 316 -14.57 22.67 6.32
C GLU A 316 -15.06 22.32 4.91
N ILE A 317 -15.33 21.04 4.62
CA ILE A 317 -15.59 20.57 3.24
C ILE A 317 -16.91 21.11 2.65
N GLU A 318 -17.89 21.45 3.50
CA GLU A 318 -19.14 22.09 3.05
C GLU A 318 -18.93 23.53 2.62
N ALA A 319 -18.14 24.27 3.40
CA ALA A 319 -17.93 25.69 3.13
C ALA A 319 -16.96 25.92 1.96
N ARG A 320 -16.06 24.95 1.69
CA ARG A 320 -15.00 25.07 0.68
C ARG A 320 -14.77 23.76 -0.08
N PRO A 321 -15.82 23.18 -0.73
CA PRO A 321 -15.76 21.82 -1.29
C PRO A 321 -14.78 21.64 -2.44
N ASP A 322 -14.34 22.70 -3.08
CA ASP A 322 -13.34 22.74 -4.17
C ASP A 322 -11.91 23.02 -3.67
N SER A 323 -11.73 23.23 -2.37
CA SER A 323 -10.42 23.50 -1.78
C SER A 323 -9.64 22.20 -1.51
N VAL A 324 -8.31 22.29 -1.55
CA VAL A 324 -7.40 21.25 -1.05
C VAL A 324 -6.96 21.50 0.41
N GLY A 325 -7.54 22.50 1.06
CA GLY A 325 -7.39 22.80 2.47
C GLY A 325 -6.09 23.52 2.82
N ARG A 326 -5.57 23.19 4.00
CA ARG A 326 -4.37 23.81 4.60
C ARG A 326 -3.15 22.91 4.49
N GLY A 327 -1.96 23.52 4.48
CA GLY A 327 -0.67 22.81 4.50
C GLY A 327 -0.50 21.96 5.77
N LEU A 328 0.32 20.92 5.66
CA LEU A 328 0.73 20.02 6.74
C LEU A 328 1.88 20.61 7.55
#